data_c9e2fd1a952a7492cbf5c55e5b44fd68
#
_entry.id   c9e2fd1a952a7492cbf5c55e5b44fd68
#
_cell.length_a   1.000
_cell.length_b   1.000
_cell.length_c   1.000
_cell.angle_alpha   90.00
_cell.angle_beta   90.00
_cell.angle_gamma   90.00
#
_symmetry.space_group_name_H-M   'P 1'
#
loop_
_entity.id
_entity.type
_entity.pdbx_description
1 polymer ?
#
loop_
_entity_poly.entity_id
_entity_poly.type
_entity_poly.pdbx_seq_one_letter_code
_entity_poly.pdbx_strand_id
1 'polypeptide(L)'
;MNLFLQEHKYIDFSSPNIKAKAGELFGGLHEDTQKAKVSYEFVRDEIPHSFDVKSGFITAKASDVLKYKTGICHAKANLFAALLRSQGIPTGFCFQHLTLADDDSIGYAVHCYNAIYIDGHWIKVDARGNKPGINAQFSLDTPVLAFPCRPEYDEYFWPGIYAVPHVATMQVLERARSLQDVLDHLPDMITESPDITEGSL
;
A
#
# COMPACT_ATOMS: atom_id res chain seq x y z
N MET A 1 0.06 16.52 9.19
CA MET A 1 0.50 16.51 7.78
C MET A 1 2.00 16.21 7.63
N ASN A 2 2.92 16.82 8.39
CA ASN A 2 4.37 16.61 8.19
C ASN A 2 4.82 15.13 8.28
N LEU A 3 4.25 14.33 9.18
CA LEU A 3 4.55 12.89 9.31
C LEU A 3 4.30 12.10 8.02
N PHE A 4 3.27 12.48 7.26
CA PHE A 4 2.86 11.83 6.01
C PHE A 4 3.70 12.24 4.79
N LEU A 5 4.71 13.08 4.99
CA LEU A 5 5.70 13.52 3.99
C LEU A 5 7.10 12.98 4.29
N GLN A 6 7.30 12.35 5.44
CA GLN A 6 8.63 11.92 5.88
C GLN A 6 9.08 10.65 5.17
N GLU A 7 10.38 10.57 4.94
CA GLU A 7 11.04 9.34 4.56
C GLU A 7 11.06 8.36 5.73
N HIS A 8 11.01 7.09 5.44
CA HIS A 8 11.08 6.02 6.42
C HIS A 8 11.90 4.86 5.87
N LYS A 9 12.39 3.96 6.73
CA LYS A 9 13.19 2.78 6.33
C LYS A 9 12.59 2.02 5.12
N TYR A 10 11.26 1.94 5.04
CA TYR A 10 10.53 1.22 3.99
C TYR A 10 9.96 2.12 2.90
N ILE A 11 9.98 3.45 3.14
CA ILE A 11 9.52 4.49 2.23
C ILE A 11 10.75 5.31 1.82
N ASP A 12 11.75 4.64 1.27
CA ASP A 12 13.09 5.17 1.00
C ASP A 12 13.13 5.96 -0.33
N PHE A 13 12.34 7.04 -0.41
CA PHE A 13 12.18 7.82 -1.64
C PHE A 13 13.44 8.62 -2.04
N SER A 14 14.42 8.76 -1.16
CA SER A 14 15.72 9.32 -1.51
C SER A 14 16.59 8.37 -2.35
N SER A 15 16.21 7.09 -2.43
CA SER A 15 16.88 6.04 -3.22
C SER A 15 16.99 6.43 -4.70
N PRO A 16 18.13 6.20 -5.35
CA PRO A 16 18.36 6.63 -6.74
C PRO A 16 17.34 6.09 -7.75
N ASN A 17 16.92 4.82 -7.59
CA ASN A 17 15.94 4.21 -8.49
C ASN A 17 14.53 4.78 -8.30
N ILE A 18 14.14 5.13 -7.06
CA ILE A 18 12.86 5.82 -6.80
C ILE A 18 12.88 7.23 -7.42
N LYS A 19 13.97 7.99 -7.21
CA LYS A 19 14.13 9.31 -7.84
C LYS A 19 14.06 9.25 -9.36
N ALA A 20 14.75 8.28 -9.96
CA ALA A 20 14.73 8.08 -11.41
C ALA A 20 13.30 7.76 -11.91
N LYS A 21 12.58 6.84 -11.22
CA LYS A 21 11.21 6.50 -11.57
C LYS A 21 10.24 7.67 -11.36
N ALA A 22 10.39 8.42 -10.29
CA ALA A 22 9.62 9.64 -10.06
C ALA A 22 9.83 10.66 -11.18
N GLY A 23 11.08 10.88 -11.61
CA GLY A 23 11.40 11.75 -12.75
C GLY A 23 10.75 11.28 -14.07
N GLU A 24 10.73 9.97 -14.30
CA GLU A 24 10.07 9.36 -15.47
C GLU A 24 8.54 9.54 -15.42
N LEU A 25 7.91 9.22 -14.29
CA LEU A 25 6.46 9.24 -14.15
C LEU A 25 5.88 10.67 -14.12
N PHE A 26 6.60 11.62 -13.53
CA PHE A 26 6.07 12.95 -13.25
C PHE A 26 6.58 14.03 -14.20
N GLY A 27 7.45 13.66 -15.17
CA GLY A 27 7.97 14.60 -16.15
C GLY A 27 6.85 15.36 -16.87
N GLY A 28 6.77 16.69 -16.66
CA GLY A 28 5.75 17.55 -17.26
C GLY A 28 4.38 17.54 -16.55
N LEU A 29 4.19 16.80 -15.46
CA LEU A 29 2.98 16.83 -14.64
C LEU A 29 3.10 17.86 -13.51
N HIS A 30 2.10 18.72 -13.39
CA HIS A 30 2.07 19.76 -12.35
C HIS A 30 1.03 19.48 -11.27
N GLU A 31 -0.10 18.90 -11.64
CA GLU A 31 -1.24 18.66 -10.75
C GLU A 31 -1.00 17.41 -9.88
N ASP A 32 -1.24 17.52 -8.58
CA ASP A 32 -1.07 16.42 -7.63
C ASP A 32 -1.97 15.23 -7.94
N THR A 33 -3.19 15.51 -8.41
CA THR A 33 -4.15 14.49 -8.88
C THR A 33 -3.59 13.66 -10.03
N GLN A 34 -2.93 14.30 -11.02
CA GLN A 34 -2.32 13.59 -12.14
C GLN A 34 -1.15 12.72 -11.68
N LYS A 35 -0.29 13.25 -10.78
CA LYS A 35 0.83 12.49 -10.20
C LYS A 35 0.32 11.30 -9.39
N ALA A 36 -0.74 11.49 -8.59
CA ALA A 36 -1.35 10.42 -7.83
C ALA A 36 -1.91 9.32 -8.74
N LYS A 37 -2.63 9.70 -9.80
CA LYS A 37 -3.21 8.76 -10.76
C LYS A 37 -2.15 7.94 -11.48
N VAL A 38 -1.13 8.56 -12.04
CA VAL A 38 -0.06 7.83 -12.78
C VAL A 38 0.75 6.94 -11.84
N SER A 39 0.99 7.35 -10.58
CA SER A 39 1.63 6.52 -9.57
C SER A 39 0.76 5.31 -9.22
N TYR A 40 -0.54 5.53 -9.05
CA TYR A 40 -1.50 4.47 -8.76
C TYR A 40 -1.53 3.43 -9.89
N GLU A 41 -1.71 3.87 -11.13
CA GLU A 41 -1.74 2.99 -12.30
C GLU A 41 -0.43 2.24 -12.47
N PHE A 42 0.72 2.91 -12.30
CA PHE A 42 2.02 2.27 -12.33
C PHE A 42 2.16 1.16 -11.28
N VAL A 43 1.84 1.45 -10.01
CA VAL A 43 1.97 0.47 -8.92
C VAL A 43 0.94 -0.65 -9.06
N ARG A 44 -0.29 -0.34 -9.48
CA ARG A 44 -1.34 -1.34 -9.69
C ARG A 44 -0.98 -2.31 -10.81
N ASP A 45 -0.55 -1.80 -11.98
CA ASP A 45 -0.49 -2.54 -13.23
C ASP A 45 0.92 -3.09 -13.53
N GLU A 46 1.99 -2.34 -13.17
CA GLU A 46 3.37 -2.70 -13.50
C GLU A 46 4.12 -3.43 -12.36
N ILE A 47 3.51 -3.49 -11.17
CA ILE A 47 4.06 -4.18 -10.01
C ILE A 47 3.09 -5.31 -9.61
N PRO A 48 3.24 -6.52 -10.16
CA PRO A 48 2.36 -7.64 -9.82
C PRO A 48 2.46 -7.99 -8.32
N HIS A 49 1.34 -8.43 -7.75
CA HIS A 49 1.29 -8.88 -6.36
C HIS A 49 2.06 -10.20 -6.22
N SER A 50 2.96 -10.29 -5.23
CA SER A 50 3.91 -11.40 -5.08
C SER A 50 3.25 -12.78 -5.05
N PHE A 51 2.10 -12.92 -4.38
CA PHE A 51 1.37 -14.19 -4.32
C PHE A 51 0.72 -14.55 -5.67
N ASP A 52 0.25 -13.55 -6.43
CA ASP A 52 -0.42 -13.80 -7.71
C ASP A 52 0.56 -14.37 -8.76
N VAL A 53 1.82 -13.91 -8.74
CA VAL A 53 2.87 -14.35 -9.67
C VAL A 53 3.83 -15.38 -9.08
N LYS A 54 3.60 -15.83 -7.85
CA LYS A 54 4.48 -16.76 -7.12
C LYS A 54 5.94 -16.30 -7.14
N SER A 55 6.16 -15.03 -6.80
CA SER A 55 7.47 -14.39 -6.87
C SER A 55 8.53 -15.14 -6.06
N GLY A 56 9.75 -15.23 -6.60
CA GLY A 56 10.92 -15.70 -5.86
C GLY A 56 11.56 -14.64 -4.95
N PHE A 57 11.04 -13.40 -4.97
CA PHE A 57 11.55 -12.29 -4.18
C PHE A 57 10.53 -11.85 -3.12
N ILE A 58 11.03 -11.58 -1.91
CA ILE A 58 10.27 -10.94 -0.84
C ILE A 58 10.80 -9.52 -0.71
N THR A 59 9.91 -8.55 -0.78
CA THR A 59 10.25 -7.13 -0.75
C THR A 59 9.52 -6.42 0.37
N ALA A 60 10.19 -5.46 1.00
CA ALA A 60 9.60 -4.59 2.02
C ALA A 60 9.81 -3.11 1.69
N LYS A 61 11.03 -2.72 1.27
CA LYS A 61 11.36 -1.34 0.92
C LYS A 61 10.82 -0.96 -0.45
N ALA A 62 10.41 0.29 -0.60
CA ALA A 62 9.95 0.85 -1.88
C ALA A 62 10.98 0.65 -3.00
N SER A 63 12.26 0.89 -2.73
CA SER A 63 13.35 0.69 -3.69
C SER A 63 13.50 -0.77 -4.14
N ASP A 64 13.28 -1.75 -3.23
CA ASP A 64 13.34 -3.17 -3.56
C ASP A 64 12.11 -3.59 -4.38
N VAL A 65 10.92 -3.10 -4.03
CA VAL A 65 9.70 -3.34 -4.83
C VAL A 65 9.90 -2.87 -6.26
N LEU A 66 10.43 -1.67 -6.45
CA LEU A 66 10.72 -1.13 -7.77
C LEU A 66 11.79 -1.95 -8.52
N LYS A 67 12.84 -2.38 -7.82
CA LYS A 67 13.95 -3.15 -8.39
C LYS A 67 13.51 -4.56 -8.84
N TYR A 68 12.78 -5.27 -7.99
CA TYR A 68 12.37 -6.66 -8.26
C TYR A 68 11.00 -6.77 -8.93
N LYS A 69 10.31 -5.65 -9.14
CA LYS A 69 9.00 -5.56 -9.79
C LYS A 69 7.97 -6.49 -9.16
N THR A 70 7.93 -6.56 -7.83
CA THR A 70 6.97 -7.40 -7.09
C THR A 70 6.86 -6.93 -5.64
N GLY A 71 5.72 -7.20 -5.02
CA GLY A 71 5.47 -6.91 -3.61
C GLY A 71 4.08 -7.41 -3.19
N ILE A 72 3.91 -7.76 -1.91
CA ILE A 72 2.57 -7.91 -1.34
C ILE A 72 1.93 -6.52 -1.16
N CYS A 73 0.65 -6.44 -0.82
CA CYS A 73 -0.09 -5.19 -0.66
C CYS A 73 0.67 -4.14 0.18
N HIS A 74 1.24 -4.53 1.32
CA HIS A 74 2.04 -3.66 2.18
C HIS A 74 3.29 -3.08 1.48
N ALA A 75 4.04 -3.91 0.79
CA ALA A 75 5.24 -3.47 0.09
C ALA A 75 4.90 -2.57 -1.12
N LYS A 76 3.83 -2.88 -1.84
CA LYS A 76 3.30 -2.04 -2.91
C LYS A 76 2.82 -0.68 -2.38
N ALA A 77 2.16 -0.67 -1.21
CA ALA A 77 1.75 0.55 -0.52
C ALA A 77 2.97 1.42 -0.13
N ASN A 78 4.10 0.80 0.27
CA ASN A 78 5.35 1.51 0.54
C ASN A 78 5.91 2.18 -0.73
N LEU A 79 5.90 1.50 -1.88
CA LEU A 79 6.34 2.08 -3.14
C LEU A 79 5.45 3.25 -3.57
N PHE A 80 4.12 3.09 -3.47
CA PHE A 80 3.19 4.15 -3.78
C PHE A 80 3.41 5.39 -2.89
N ALA A 81 3.54 5.18 -1.57
CA ALA A 81 3.85 6.26 -0.64
C ALA A 81 5.20 6.92 -0.95
N ALA A 82 6.24 6.16 -1.31
CA ALA A 82 7.55 6.71 -1.67
C ALA A 82 7.49 7.60 -2.91
N LEU A 83 6.78 7.18 -3.96
CA LEU A 83 6.59 7.98 -5.16
C LEU A 83 5.91 9.31 -4.85
N LEU A 84 4.79 9.29 -4.13
CA LEU A 84 4.01 10.50 -3.84
C LEU A 84 4.69 11.43 -2.82
N ARG A 85 5.25 10.87 -1.74
CA ARG A 85 5.99 11.69 -0.75
C ARG A 85 7.19 12.39 -1.37
N SER A 86 7.85 11.77 -2.36
CA SER A 86 8.94 12.41 -3.12
C SER A 86 8.49 13.67 -3.86
N GLN A 87 7.19 13.82 -4.10
CA GLN A 87 6.56 14.98 -4.76
C GLN A 87 5.88 15.94 -3.78
N GLY A 88 6.02 15.72 -2.47
CA GLY A 88 5.37 16.56 -1.47
C GLY A 88 3.88 16.26 -1.28
N ILE A 89 3.37 15.13 -1.79
CA ILE A 89 1.98 14.71 -1.63
C ILE A 89 1.87 13.85 -0.36
N PRO A 90 1.16 14.30 0.70
CA PRO A 90 1.02 13.53 1.91
C PRO A 90 0.31 12.22 1.64
N THR A 91 0.94 11.11 2.07
CA THR A 91 0.44 9.75 1.80
C THR A 91 0.56 8.91 3.07
N GLY A 92 -0.54 8.30 3.49
CA GLY A 92 -0.62 7.43 4.66
C GLY A 92 -1.00 6.00 4.29
N PHE A 93 -1.14 5.18 5.32
CA PHE A 93 -1.52 3.78 5.24
C PHE A 93 -2.86 3.57 5.92
N CYS A 94 -3.68 2.73 5.32
CA CYS A 94 -4.95 2.26 5.86
C CYS A 94 -4.98 0.74 5.82
N PHE A 95 -5.79 0.14 6.68
CA PHE A 95 -5.78 -1.30 6.85
C PHE A 95 -7.20 -1.89 6.90
N GLN A 96 -7.29 -3.14 6.45
CA GLN A 96 -8.47 -3.98 6.58
C GLN A 96 -8.10 -5.30 7.26
N HIS A 97 -8.97 -5.78 8.13
CA HIS A 97 -8.95 -7.15 8.61
C HIS A 97 -9.76 -7.99 7.63
N LEU A 98 -9.11 -8.88 6.94
CA LEU A 98 -9.74 -9.71 5.91
C LEU A 98 -9.46 -11.19 6.16
N THR A 99 -10.35 -12.05 5.69
CA THR A 99 -10.07 -13.49 5.63
C THR A 99 -8.77 -13.76 4.87
N LEU A 100 -8.03 -14.77 5.33
CA LEU A 100 -6.76 -15.14 4.73
C LEU A 100 -7.00 -15.73 3.33
N ALA A 101 -6.21 -15.25 2.36
CA ALA A 101 -6.37 -15.54 0.96
C ALA A 101 -7.75 -15.09 0.38
N ASP A 102 -7.92 -15.20 -0.92
CA ASP A 102 -9.14 -14.73 -1.61
C ASP A 102 -10.19 -15.86 -1.72
N ASP A 103 -10.10 -16.91 -0.91
CA ASP A 103 -10.87 -18.14 -1.02
C ASP A 103 -11.58 -18.59 0.27
N ASP A 104 -11.75 -17.66 1.22
CA ASP A 104 -12.37 -17.90 2.54
C ASP A 104 -11.64 -18.97 3.37
N SER A 105 -10.32 -19.14 3.18
CA SER A 105 -9.47 -19.99 4.00
C SER A 105 -9.54 -19.58 5.47
N ILE A 106 -9.32 -20.56 6.37
CA ILE A 106 -9.34 -20.33 7.82
C ILE A 106 -8.19 -19.37 8.21
N GLY A 107 -8.55 -18.30 8.90
CA GLY A 107 -7.61 -17.29 9.41
C GLY A 107 -7.84 -15.92 8.81
N TYR A 108 -7.08 -14.95 9.29
CA TYR A 108 -7.17 -13.55 8.88
C TYR A 108 -5.80 -12.99 8.56
N ALA A 109 -5.78 -11.92 7.81
CA ALA A 109 -4.59 -11.12 7.52
C ALA A 109 -4.93 -9.65 7.48
N VAL A 110 -3.95 -8.81 7.75
CA VAL A 110 -4.05 -7.37 7.56
C VAL A 110 -3.78 -7.04 6.10
N HIS A 111 -4.79 -6.57 5.38
CA HIS A 111 -4.61 -5.95 4.07
C HIS A 111 -4.22 -4.48 4.25
N CYS A 112 -3.31 -3.99 3.40
CA CYS A 112 -2.82 -2.63 3.41
C CYS A 112 -3.13 -1.92 2.10
N TYR A 113 -3.66 -0.69 2.22
CA TYR A 113 -3.86 0.24 1.13
C TYR A 113 -3.45 1.65 1.57
N ASN A 114 -3.58 2.66 0.72
CA ASN A 114 -3.12 4.00 1.05
C ASN A 114 -4.27 5.01 1.19
N ALA A 115 -4.00 6.10 1.90
CA ALA A 115 -4.73 7.34 1.81
C ALA A 115 -3.79 8.45 1.32
N ILE A 116 -4.27 9.31 0.42
CA ILE A 116 -3.56 10.46 -0.14
C ILE A 116 -4.30 11.74 0.23
N TYR A 117 -3.58 12.82 0.52
CA TYR A 117 -4.19 14.11 0.82
C TYR A 117 -4.08 15.04 -0.38
N ILE A 118 -5.21 15.31 -1.01
CA ILE A 118 -5.34 16.15 -2.21
C ILE A 118 -6.55 17.07 -2.01
N ASP A 119 -6.43 18.32 -2.42
CA ASP A 119 -7.50 19.34 -2.39
C ASP A 119 -8.17 19.48 -0.99
N GLY A 120 -7.37 19.37 0.06
CA GLY A 120 -7.83 19.61 1.43
C GLY A 120 -8.47 18.42 2.14
N HIS A 121 -8.52 17.23 1.51
CA HIS A 121 -9.12 16.04 2.12
C HIS A 121 -8.35 14.75 1.82
N TRP A 122 -8.58 13.73 2.64
CA TRP A 122 -7.99 12.40 2.48
C TRP A 122 -8.83 11.52 1.54
N ILE A 123 -8.18 10.87 0.60
CA ILE A 123 -8.77 9.98 -0.40
C ILE A 123 -8.14 8.60 -0.26
N LYS A 124 -8.95 7.57 -0.05
CA LYS A 124 -8.49 6.18 0.07
C LYS A 124 -8.31 5.55 -1.32
N VAL A 125 -7.16 4.93 -1.57
CA VAL A 125 -6.78 4.30 -2.84
C VAL A 125 -6.06 2.98 -2.60
N ASP A 126 -6.31 1.97 -3.43
CA ASP A 126 -5.75 0.63 -3.30
C ASP A 126 -5.06 0.18 -4.59
N ALA A 127 -3.74 0.26 -4.61
CA ALA A 127 -2.91 -0.13 -5.75
C ALA A 127 -2.44 -1.59 -5.67
N ARG A 128 -3.20 -2.49 -5.00
CA ARG A 128 -2.86 -3.91 -4.84
C ARG A 128 -2.60 -4.62 -6.18
N GLY A 129 -3.34 -4.29 -7.20
CA GLY A 129 -3.31 -4.94 -8.51
C GLY A 129 -4.60 -5.71 -8.80
N ASN A 130 -4.99 -5.71 -10.07
CA ASN A 130 -6.21 -6.34 -10.53
C ASN A 130 -5.97 -7.76 -11.04
N LYS A 131 -6.97 -8.63 -10.85
CA LYS A 131 -7.05 -9.99 -11.37
C LYS A 131 -8.53 -10.39 -11.45
N PRO A 132 -8.90 -11.55 -12.02
CA PRO A 132 -10.28 -12.02 -11.94
C PRO A 132 -10.81 -11.98 -10.50
N GLY A 133 -11.94 -11.29 -10.29
CA GLY A 133 -12.54 -11.05 -8.98
C GLY A 133 -12.04 -9.82 -8.22
N ILE A 134 -10.96 -9.17 -8.65
CA ILE A 134 -10.42 -7.95 -8.03
C ILE A 134 -10.33 -6.83 -9.07
N ASN A 135 -10.98 -5.70 -8.80
CA ASN A 135 -11.06 -4.55 -9.72
C ASN A 135 -10.93 -3.22 -8.98
N ALA A 136 -9.76 -2.96 -8.38
CA ALA A 136 -9.46 -1.68 -7.75
C ALA A 136 -9.26 -0.58 -8.81
N GLN A 137 -9.82 0.61 -8.57
CA GLN A 137 -9.74 1.76 -9.49
C GLN A 137 -9.33 3.03 -8.76
N PHE A 138 -8.62 3.91 -9.44
CA PHE A 138 -8.35 5.25 -8.95
C PHE A 138 -9.64 6.07 -9.02
N SER A 139 -10.05 6.61 -7.88
CA SER A 139 -11.21 7.49 -7.77
C SER A 139 -10.94 8.54 -6.71
N LEU A 140 -11.32 9.79 -6.98
CA LEU A 140 -11.22 10.90 -6.03
C LEU A 140 -12.49 11.04 -5.17
N ASP A 141 -13.61 10.49 -5.64
CA ASP A 141 -14.91 10.63 -4.98
C ASP A 141 -15.18 9.46 -4.04
N THR A 142 -15.45 8.29 -4.61
CA THR A 142 -15.77 7.08 -3.84
C THR A 142 -14.64 6.08 -4.00
N PRO A 143 -14.03 5.59 -2.90
CA PRO A 143 -12.96 4.59 -2.97
C PRO A 143 -13.43 3.30 -3.66
N VAL A 144 -12.65 2.82 -4.63
CA VAL A 144 -12.83 1.52 -5.30
C VAL A 144 -11.64 0.64 -4.93
N LEU A 145 -11.72 0.03 -3.75
CA LEU A 145 -10.67 -0.80 -3.17
C LEU A 145 -10.66 -2.20 -3.80
N ALA A 146 -9.58 -2.94 -3.58
CA ALA A 146 -9.43 -4.32 -4.06
C ALA A 146 -10.45 -5.27 -3.41
N PHE A 147 -10.74 -5.05 -2.12
CA PHE A 147 -11.62 -5.92 -1.35
C PHE A 147 -12.71 -5.12 -0.64
N PRO A 148 -13.99 -5.49 -0.79
CA PRO A 148 -15.03 -5.06 0.14
C PRO A 148 -14.80 -5.75 1.50
N CYS A 149 -15.20 -5.11 2.60
CA CYS A 149 -15.31 -5.82 3.88
C CYS A 149 -16.65 -6.57 3.94
N ARG A 150 -16.61 -7.80 4.42
CA ARG A 150 -17.77 -8.70 4.59
C ARG A 150 -18.00 -8.95 6.09
N PRO A 151 -18.90 -8.21 6.74
CA PRO A 151 -19.12 -8.32 8.18
C PRO A 151 -19.54 -9.73 8.64
N GLU A 152 -20.19 -10.50 7.76
CA GLU A 152 -20.57 -11.90 8.01
C GLU A 152 -19.36 -12.84 8.15
N TYR A 153 -18.17 -12.41 7.74
CA TYR A 153 -16.87 -13.09 7.92
C TYR A 153 -15.97 -12.39 8.92
N ASP A 154 -16.51 -11.51 9.78
CA ASP A 154 -15.76 -10.69 10.72
C ASP A 154 -14.72 -9.75 10.06
N GLU A 155 -14.92 -9.41 8.79
CA GLU A 155 -14.07 -8.46 8.08
C GLU A 155 -14.46 -7.01 8.41
N TYR A 156 -13.45 -6.14 8.60
CA TYR A 156 -13.68 -4.73 8.92
C TYR A 156 -12.50 -3.84 8.51
N PHE A 157 -12.77 -2.53 8.50
CA PHE A 157 -11.74 -1.50 8.32
C PHE A 157 -11.16 -1.11 9.68
N TRP A 158 -9.83 -1.11 9.80
CA TRP A 158 -9.19 -0.42 10.91
C TRP A 158 -9.42 1.08 10.79
N PRO A 159 -9.77 1.77 11.91
CA PRO A 159 -10.00 3.21 11.88
C PRO A 159 -8.71 3.99 11.66
N GLY A 160 -8.84 5.15 11.01
CA GLY A 160 -7.79 6.15 10.89
C GLY A 160 -6.76 5.91 9.79
N ILE A 161 -5.76 6.79 9.78
CA ILE A 161 -4.65 6.81 8.81
C ILE A 161 -3.33 6.80 9.58
N TYR A 162 -2.41 5.97 9.15
CA TYR A 162 -1.11 5.74 9.77
C TYR A 162 -0.01 6.35 8.90
N ALA A 163 0.93 7.07 9.52
CA ALA A 163 2.04 7.68 8.80
C ALA A 163 3.15 6.68 8.42
N VAL A 164 3.23 5.55 9.13
CA VAL A 164 4.25 4.52 8.91
C VAL A 164 3.60 3.17 8.56
N PRO A 165 4.31 2.29 7.83
CA PRO A 165 3.83 0.94 7.55
C PRO A 165 3.65 0.12 8.83
N HIS A 166 2.75 -0.86 8.81
CA HIS A 166 2.52 -1.80 9.91
C HIS A 166 3.81 -2.55 10.28
N VAL A 167 4.30 -2.30 11.49
CA VAL A 167 5.63 -2.73 11.94
C VAL A 167 5.77 -4.25 11.94
N ALA A 168 4.75 -4.96 12.45
CA ALA A 168 4.78 -6.42 12.52
C ALA A 168 4.87 -7.07 11.13
N THR A 169 4.09 -6.59 10.14
CA THR A 169 4.20 -7.08 8.76
C THR A 169 5.58 -6.78 8.17
N MET A 170 6.13 -5.59 8.40
CA MET A 170 7.46 -5.26 7.89
C MET A 170 8.54 -6.20 8.46
N GLN A 171 8.44 -6.57 9.74
CA GLN A 171 9.35 -7.53 10.36
C GLN A 171 9.23 -8.93 9.75
N VAL A 172 8.03 -9.37 9.41
CA VAL A 172 7.81 -10.63 8.69
C VAL A 172 8.51 -10.58 7.32
N LEU A 173 8.27 -9.53 6.53
CA LEU A 173 8.86 -9.39 5.20
C LEU A 173 10.40 -9.33 5.22
N GLU A 174 11.01 -8.80 6.27
CA GLU A 174 12.47 -8.76 6.42
C GLU A 174 13.09 -10.12 6.77
N ARG A 175 12.35 -10.98 7.47
CA ARG A 175 12.86 -12.25 7.99
C ARG A 175 12.51 -13.45 7.13
N ALA A 176 11.39 -13.35 6.40
CA ALA A 176 10.87 -14.46 5.61
C ALA A 176 11.81 -14.87 4.49
N ARG A 177 11.88 -16.19 4.24
CA ARG A 177 12.74 -16.79 3.21
C ARG A 177 11.96 -17.28 2.00
N SER A 178 10.64 -17.33 2.10
CA SER A 178 9.73 -17.75 1.03
C SER A 178 8.37 -17.06 1.16
N LEU A 179 7.56 -17.06 0.10
CA LEU A 179 6.18 -16.57 0.19
C LEU A 179 5.33 -17.41 1.16
N GLN A 180 5.61 -18.71 1.28
CA GLN A 180 4.94 -19.55 2.27
C GLN A 180 5.29 -19.10 3.70
N ASP A 181 6.56 -18.80 3.95
CA ASP A 181 7.03 -18.28 5.24
C ASP A 181 6.38 -16.92 5.56
N VAL A 182 6.17 -16.05 4.55
CA VAL A 182 5.38 -14.83 4.71
C VAL A 182 3.95 -15.17 5.11
N LEU A 183 3.27 -16.06 4.39
CA LEU A 183 1.88 -16.42 4.63
C LEU A 183 1.67 -17.00 6.03
N ASP A 184 2.58 -17.87 6.48
CA ASP A 184 2.50 -18.55 7.77
C ASP A 184 2.70 -17.61 8.97
N HIS A 185 3.25 -16.40 8.74
CA HIS A 185 3.59 -15.45 9.80
C HIS A 185 2.96 -14.06 9.62
N LEU A 186 2.09 -13.87 8.61
CA LEU A 186 1.36 -12.60 8.48
C LEU A 186 0.56 -12.30 9.74
N PRO A 187 0.69 -11.10 10.31
CA PRO A 187 -0.16 -10.69 11.43
C PRO A 187 -1.61 -10.49 10.96
N ASP A 188 -2.52 -10.78 11.84
CA ASP A 188 -3.97 -10.61 11.65
C ASP A 188 -4.53 -9.37 12.37
N MET A 189 -3.69 -8.67 13.13
CA MET A 189 -4.08 -7.52 13.95
C MET A 189 -3.14 -6.33 13.79
N ILE A 190 -3.68 -5.13 13.96
CA ILE A 190 -2.95 -3.86 14.16
C ILE A 190 -2.97 -3.54 15.64
N THR A 191 -1.81 -3.30 16.23
CA THR A 191 -1.65 -2.91 17.64
C THR A 191 -1.29 -1.44 17.81
N GLU A 192 -0.84 -0.80 16.73
CA GLU A 192 -0.48 0.62 16.69
C GLU A 192 -1.72 1.51 16.65
N SER A 193 -1.61 2.70 17.23
CA SER A 193 -2.63 3.73 17.12
C SER A 193 -2.48 4.53 15.83
N PRO A 194 -3.58 4.94 15.17
CA PRO A 194 -3.50 5.79 14.00
C PRO A 194 -3.00 7.19 14.34
N ASP A 195 -2.31 7.82 13.39
CA ASP A 195 -1.85 9.22 13.50
C ASP A 195 -2.98 10.22 13.22
N ILE A 196 -3.99 9.81 12.47
CA ILE A 196 -5.23 10.55 12.22
C ILE A 196 -6.42 9.63 12.51
N THR A 197 -7.35 10.08 13.36
CA THR A 197 -8.60 9.37 13.67
C THR A 197 -9.75 9.87 12.80
N GLU A 198 -10.80 9.07 12.63
CA GLU A 198 -11.95 9.37 11.76
C GLU A 198 -12.76 10.62 12.12
N GLY A 199 -12.50 11.28 13.21
CA GLY A 199 -13.12 12.58 13.55
C GLY A 199 -12.32 13.80 13.09
N SER A 200 -11.18 13.59 12.43
CA SER A 200 -10.25 14.62 11.93
C SER A 200 -10.15 14.64 10.40
N LEU A 201 -11.01 13.88 9.71
CA LEU A 201 -11.03 13.73 8.25
C LEU A 201 -12.06 14.68 7.61
#